data_b8c721439329aefb8036e494f6e90042
#
_entry.id   b8c721439329aefb8036e494f6e90042
#
_cell.length_a   1.000
_cell.length_b   1.000
_cell.length_c   1.000
_cell.angle_alpha   90.00
_cell.angle_beta   90.00
_cell.angle_gamma   90.00
#
_symmetry.space_group_name_H-M   'P 1'
#
loop_
_entity.id
_entity.type
_entity.pdbx_description
1 polymer ?
#
loop_
_entity_poly.entity_id
_entity_poly.type
_entity_poly.pdbx_seq_one_letter_code
_entity_poly.pdbx_strand_id
1 'polypeptide(L)'
;MKHISAVLAAFLILTCFSCYSVPDSVPENLSKEELTQLAQDAYDEGNEKASEFYYNTIIERFGDDLGTRIAALFEIAHMRIKDEKWDAARPILEEIIAYFDAPDSALTLPQEYKKLAIIDWKKLPENSAL
;
A
#
# COMPACT_ATOMS: atom_id res chain seq x y z
N MET A 1 47.77 -5.85 -15.67
CA MET A 1 46.49 -5.18 -16.01
C MET A 1 45.25 -6.09 -15.98
N LYS A 2 45.40 -7.41 -16.12
CA LYS A 2 44.25 -8.34 -16.08
C LYS A 2 43.62 -8.58 -14.68
N HIS A 3 44.37 -8.33 -13.61
CA HIS A 3 43.90 -8.58 -12.23
C HIS A 3 43.14 -7.40 -11.61
N ILE A 4 43.34 -6.18 -12.12
CA ILE A 4 42.64 -4.97 -11.63
C ILE A 4 41.16 -4.97 -12.08
N SER A 5 40.89 -5.48 -13.30
CA SER A 5 39.50 -5.57 -13.81
C SER A 5 38.67 -6.59 -13.05
N ALA A 6 39.25 -7.68 -12.53
CA ALA A 6 38.54 -8.70 -11.78
C ALA A 6 38.15 -8.21 -10.37
N VAL A 7 38.99 -7.39 -9.74
CA VAL A 7 38.74 -6.81 -8.41
C VAL A 7 37.64 -5.74 -8.49
N LEU A 8 37.63 -4.93 -9.57
CA LEU A 8 36.62 -3.91 -9.79
C LEU A 8 35.23 -4.53 -10.06
N ALA A 9 35.16 -5.66 -10.78
CA ALA A 9 33.92 -6.39 -11.03
C ALA A 9 33.35 -7.05 -9.75
N ALA A 10 34.19 -7.54 -8.85
CA ALA A 10 33.80 -8.12 -7.57
C ALA A 10 33.23 -7.08 -6.59
N PHE A 11 33.69 -5.82 -6.67
CA PHE A 11 33.22 -4.75 -5.78
C PHE A 11 31.83 -4.22 -6.17
N LEU A 12 31.43 -4.39 -7.44
CA LEU A 12 30.12 -3.91 -7.94
C LEU A 12 28.93 -4.80 -7.55
N ILE A 13 29.18 -6.01 -7.05
CA ILE A 13 28.13 -7.00 -6.71
C ILE A 13 27.64 -6.88 -5.25
N LEU A 14 28.33 -6.12 -4.39
CA LEU A 14 28.04 -6.04 -2.95
C LEU A 14 27.00 -4.97 -2.54
N THR A 15 26.37 -4.26 -3.47
CA THR A 15 25.55 -3.08 -3.12
C THR A 15 24.04 -3.28 -3.16
N CYS A 16 23.50 -4.51 -3.27
CA CYS A 16 22.06 -4.72 -3.48
C CYS A 16 21.34 -5.57 -2.42
N PHE A 17 21.83 -5.64 -1.19
CA PHE A 17 21.01 -6.17 -0.09
C PHE A 17 20.57 -5.04 0.83
N SER A 18 19.66 -4.18 0.34
CA SER A 18 18.82 -3.41 1.24
C SER A 18 17.89 -4.39 1.94
N CYS A 19 18.22 -4.81 3.15
CA CYS A 19 17.32 -5.56 4.02
C CYS A 19 16.22 -4.59 4.45
N TYR A 20 15.13 -4.52 3.69
CA TYR A 20 13.92 -3.83 4.11
C TYR A 20 13.29 -4.62 5.25
N SER A 21 13.38 -4.09 6.47
CA SER A 21 12.71 -4.66 7.63
C SER A 21 11.33 -4.04 7.80
N VAL A 22 10.34 -4.87 8.11
CA VAL A 22 9.04 -4.39 8.61
C VAL A 22 9.21 -4.15 10.10
N PRO A 23 8.75 -3.01 10.65
CA PRO A 23 8.78 -2.80 12.10
C PRO A 23 7.96 -3.85 12.84
N ASP A 24 8.43 -4.32 13.98
CA ASP A 24 7.67 -5.25 14.84
C ASP A 24 6.49 -4.53 15.52
N SER A 25 6.61 -3.24 15.77
CA SER A 25 5.59 -2.38 16.38
C SER A 25 5.87 -0.91 16.12
N VAL A 26 4.85 -0.07 16.32
CA VAL A 26 4.97 1.38 16.31
C VAL A 26 4.44 1.96 17.61
N PRO A 27 4.97 3.11 18.09
CA PRO A 27 4.48 3.80 19.29
C PRO A 27 2.96 4.03 19.21
N GLU A 28 2.27 3.83 20.34
CA GLU A 28 0.81 3.97 20.40
C GLU A 28 0.34 5.43 20.24
N ASN A 29 1.20 6.38 20.54
CA ASN A 29 0.89 7.82 20.51
C ASN A 29 1.02 8.45 19.12
N LEU A 30 1.34 7.68 18.07
CA LEU A 30 1.39 8.23 16.71
C LEU A 30 -0.02 8.52 16.20
N SER A 31 -0.19 9.70 15.62
CA SER A 31 -1.40 10.11 14.93
C SER A 31 -1.55 9.38 13.59
N LYS A 32 -2.75 9.43 12.98
CA LYS A 32 -2.95 8.85 11.66
C LYS A 32 -2.12 9.55 10.59
N GLU A 33 -1.89 10.86 10.73
CA GLU A 33 -1.07 11.66 9.81
C GLU A 33 0.40 11.23 9.86
N GLU A 34 0.93 10.99 11.06
CA GLU A 34 2.30 10.49 11.24
C GLU A 34 2.46 9.07 10.67
N LEU A 35 1.48 8.19 10.91
CA LEU A 35 1.48 6.84 10.34
C LEU A 35 1.37 6.88 8.81
N THR A 36 0.56 7.78 8.26
CA THR A 36 0.45 7.98 6.80
C THR A 36 1.79 8.42 6.22
N GLN A 37 2.48 9.36 6.87
CA GLN A 37 3.80 9.79 6.42
C GLN A 37 4.81 8.63 6.44
N LEU A 38 4.84 7.85 7.53
CA LEU A 38 5.71 6.66 7.61
C LEU A 38 5.39 5.63 6.52
N ALA A 39 4.10 5.45 6.18
CA ALA A 39 3.70 4.56 5.11
C ALA A 39 4.20 5.05 3.74
N GLN A 40 4.05 6.34 3.47
CA GLN A 40 4.52 6.96 2.23
C GLN A 40 6.04 6.91 2.11
N ASP A 41 6.76 7.27 3.17
CA ASP A 41 8.23 7.23 3.20
C ASP A 41 8.72 5.79 2.95
N ALA A 42 8.12 4.79 3.59
CA ALA A 42 8.47 3.39 3.39
C ALA A 42 8.22 2.94 1.94
N TYR A 43 7.12 3.39 1.33
CA TYR A 43 6.82 3.09 -0.06
C TYR A 43 7.84 3.73 -1.02
N ASP A 44 8.19 5.01 -0.80
CA ASP A 44 9.16 5.74 -1.60
C ASP A 44 10.58 5.12 -1.51
N GLU A 45 10.90 4.51 -0.37
CA GLU A 45 12.11 3.72 -0.16
C GLU A 45 12.05 2.32 -0.82
N GLY A 46 10.89 1.93 -1.38
CA GLY A 46 10.67 0.60 -1.97
C GLY A 46 10.36 -0.49 -0.94
N ASN A 47 10.04 -0.12 0.31
CA ASN A 47 9.65 -1.04 1.37
C ASN A 47 8.11 -1.15 1.47
N GLU A 48 7.50 -1.78 0.47
CA GLU A 48 6.04 -1.96 0.39
C GLU A 48 5.46 -2.69 1.62
N LYS A 49 6.19 -3.66 2.17
CA LYS A 49 5.73 -4.40 3.35
C LYS A 49 5.62 -3.51 4.59
N ALA A 50 6.57 -2.60 4.79
CA ALA A 50 6.49 -1.63 5.86
C ALA A 50 5.38 -0.60 5.59
N SER A 51 5.21 -0.17 4.35
CA SER A 51 4.10 0.71 3.96
C SER A 51 2.75 0.06 4.27
N GLU A 52 2.51 -1.18 3.82
CA GLU A 52 1.28 -1.92 4.16
C GLU A 52 1.11 -2.10 5.68
N PHE A 53 2.19 -2.32 6.43
CA PHE A 53 2.15 -2.43 7.89
C PHE A 53 1.62 -1.13 8.53
N TYR A 54 2.12 0.04 8.10
CA TYR A 54 1.65 1.32 8.63
C TYR A 54 0.20 1.61 8.25
N TYR A 55 -0.23 1.35 7.01
CA TYR A 55 -1.63 1.50 6.60
C TYR A 55 -2.56 0.54 7.35
N ASN A 56 -2.15 -0.71 7.59
CA ASN A 56 -2.91 -1.64 8.44
C ASN A 56 -3.02 -1.14 9.88
N THR A 57 -1.96 -0.53 10.42
CA THR A 57 -1.99 0.10 11.75
C THR A 57 -2.98 1.27 11.79
N ILE A 58 -3.10 2.06 10.72
CA ILE A 58 -4.14 3.12 10.61
C ILE A 58 -5.53 2.50 10.64
N ILE A 59 -5.76 1.42 9.89
CA ILE A 59 -7.06 0.73 9.87
C ILE A 59 -7.40 0.18 11.27
N GLU A 60 -6.43 -0.41 11.96
CA GLU A 60 -6.63 -0.96 13.30
C GLU A 60 -6.95 0.11 14.34
N ARG A 61 -6.23 1.24 14.35
CA ARG A 61 -6.33 2.26 15.39
C ARG A 61 -7.40 3.32 15.11
N PHE A 62 -7.64 3.64 13.84
CA PHE A 62 -8.48 4.77 13.41
C PHE A 62 -9.57 4.37 12.42
N GLY A 63 -9.72 3.09 12.11
CA GLY A 63 -10.66 2.59 11.09
C GLY A 63 -12.12 2.64 11.51
N ASP A 64 -12.46 3.05 12.74
CA ASP A 64 -13.83 3.38 13.16
C ASP A 64 -14.35 4.60 12.39
N ASP A 65 -13.48 5.53 12.02
CA ASP A 65 -13.77 6.53 11.00
C ASP A 65 -13.68 5.89 9.61
N LEU A 66 -14.85 5.68 9.00
CA LEU A 66 -14.95 4.96 7.74
C LEU A 66 -14.21 5.66 6.59
N GLY A 67 -14.12 6.99 6.61
CA GLY A 67 -13.34 7.75 5.64
C GLY A 67 -11.84 7.43 5.73
N THR A 68 -11.31 7.38 6.95
CA THR A 68 -9.92 6.98 7.23
C THR A 68 -9.65 5.53 6.82
N ARG A 69 -10.59 4.62 7.13
CA ARG A 69 -10.48 3.21 6.72
C ARG A 69 -10.41 3.06 5.22
N ILE A 70 -11.33 3.70 4.49
CA ILE A 70 -11.38 3.65 3.02
C ILE A 70 -10.10 4.21 2.41
N ALA A 71 -9.59 5.32 2.93
CA ALA A 71 -8.34 5.91 2.45
C ALA A 71 -7.17 4.93 2.60
N ALA A 72 -6.99 4.34 3.78
CA ALA A 72 -5.90 3.40 4.01
C ALA A 72 -6.04 2.10 3.18
N LEU A 73 -7.25 1.55 3.06
CA LEU A 73 -7.54 0.41 2.19
C LEU A 73 -7.22 0.72 0.73
N PHE A 74 -7.56 1.93 0.27
CA PHE A 74 -7.26 2.33 -1.10
C PHE A 74 -5.75 2.34 -1.37
N GLU A 75 -4.95 2.92 -0.48
CA GLU A 75 -3.49 2.95 -0.64
C GLU A 75 -2.90 1.53 -0.73
N ILE A 76 -3.33 0.61 0.14
CA ILE A 76 -2.91 -0.79 0.08
C ILE A 76 -3.31 -1.43 -1.27
N ALA A 77 -4.55 -1.26 -1.71
CA ALA A 77 -5.02 -1.81 -2.98
C ALA A 77 -4.25 -1.20 -4.16
N HIS A 78 -4.02 0.11 -4.15
CA HIS A 78 -3.31 0.83 -5.19
C HIS A 78 -1.85 0.37 -5.34
N MET A 79 -1.12 0.16 -4.23
CA MET A 79 0.22 -0.43 -4.24
C MET A 79 0.19 -1.82 -4.90
N ARG A 80 -0.76 -2.68 -4.50
CA ARG A 80 -0.91 -4.03 -5.07
C ARG A 80 -1.24 -4.01 -6.56
N ILE A 81 -2.04 -3.03 -7.03
CA ILE A 81 -2.29 -2.83 -8.46
C ILE A 81 -1.01 -2.47 -9.21
N LYS A 82 -0.18 -1.57 -8.65
CA LYS A 82 1.10 -1.20 -9.25
C LYS A 82 2.07 -2.37 -9.36
N ASP A 83 2.00 -3.28 -8.40
CA ASP A 83 2.83 -4.49 -8.35
C ASP A 83 2.24 -5.67 -9.12
N GLU A 84 1.14 -5.49 -9.83
CA GLU A 84 0.42 -6.55 -10.54
C GLU A 84 -0.05 -7.71 -9.62
N LYS A 85 -0.22 -7.44 -8.32
CA LYS A 85 -0.76 -8.38 -7.32
C LYS A 85 -2.29 -8.38 -7.36
N TRP A 86 -2.85 -8.72 -8.53
CA TRP A 86 -4.27 -8.57 -8.86
C TRP A 86 -5.21 -9.28 -7.88
N ASP A 87 -4.92 -10.54 -7.54
CA ASP A 87 -5.75 -11.35 -6.64
C ASP A 87 -5.80 -10.79 -5.22
N ALA A 88 -4.72 -10.13 -4.79
CA ALA A 88 -4.66 -9.49 -3.49
C ALA A 88 -5.32 -8.09 -3.48
N ALA A 89 -5.31 -7.38 -4.60
CA ALA A 89 -5.93 -6.06 -4.75
C ALA A 89 -7.46 -6.15 -4.88
N ARG A 90 -7.96 -7.14 -5.62
CA ARG A 90 -9.39 -7.31 -5.95
C ARG A 90 -10.32 -7.23 -4.74
N PRO A 91 -10.17 -8.07 -3.69
CA PRO A 91 -11.10 -8.06 -2.56
C PRO A 91 -11.12 -6.72 -1.81
N ILE A 92 -10.00 -6.00 -1.78
CA ILE A 92 -9.95 -4.68 -1.13
C ILE A 92 -10.72 -3.64 -1.97
N LEU A 93 -10.54 -3.66 -3.28
CA LEU A 93 -11.30 -2.76 -4.17
C LEU A 93 -12.79 -3.06 -4.12
N GLU A 94 -13.19 -4.34 -4.03
CA GLU A 94 -14.60 -4.75 -3.82
C GLU A 94 -15.13 -4.19 -2.50
N GLU A 95 -14.38 -4.33 -1.40
CA GLU A 95 -14.76 -3.77 -0.10
C GLU A 95 -14.95 -2.26 -0.18
N ILE A 96 -14.00 -1.53 -0.78
CA ILE A 96 -14.10 -0.08 -0.93
C ILE A 96 -15.35 0.30 -1.73
N ILE A 97 -15.60 -0.32 -2.87
CA ILE A 97 -16.74 -0.02 -3.72
C ILE A 97 -18.05 -0.29 -2.98
N ALA A 98 -18.14 -1.39 -2.24
CA ALA A 98 -19.33 -1.78 -1.47
C ALA A 98 -19.70 -0.74 -0.39
N TYR A 99 -18.73 -0.06 0.23
CA TYR A 99 -19.05 1.03 1.17
C TYR A 99 -19.84 2.17 0.53
N PHE A 100 -19.66 2.41 -0.77
CA PHE A 100 -20.37 3.47 -1.49
C PHE A 100 -21.75 3.07 -2.02
N ASP A 101 -22.17 1.83 -1.86
CA ASP A 101 -23.49 1.36 -2.24
C ASP A 101 -24.53 1.59 -1.12
N ALA A 102 -24.09 1.98 0.08
CA ALA A 102 -24.97 2.35 1.18
C ALA A 102 -25.74 3.65 0.86
N PRO A 103 -27.04 3.78 1.25
CA PRO A 103 -27.89 4.92 0.87
C PRO A 103 -27.30 6.30 1.23
N ASP A 104 -26.62 6.40 2.39
CA ASP A 104 -26.11 7.67 2.91
C ASP A 104 -24.63 7.91 2.57
N SER A 105 -23.99 7.02 1.82
CA SER A 105 -22.57 7.08 1.51
C SER A 105 -22.18 8.34 0.75
N ALA A 106 -23.08 8.86 -0.12
CA ALA A 106 -22.84 10.07 -0.88
C ALA A 106 -22.69 11.33 -0.01
N LEU A 107 -23.23 11.32 1.22
CA LEU A 107 -23.20 12.44 2.15
C LEU A 107 -22.07 12.34 3.16
N THR A 108 -21.58 11.13 3.45
CA THR A 108 -20.68 10.85 4.57
C THR A 108 -19.28 10.42 4.16
N LEU A 109 -19.13 9.85 2.95
CA LEU A 109 -17.86 9.27 2.49
C LEU A 109 -17.17 10.16 1.43
N PRO A 110 -15.83 10.20 1.46
CA PRO A 110 -15.05 10.95 0.48
C PRO A 110 -15.16 10.32 -0.92
N GLN A 111 -15.97 10.92 -1.80
CA GLN A 111 -16.36 10.38 -3.11
C GLN A 111 -15.20 10.20 -4.09
N GLU A 112 -14.07 10.85 -3.86
CA GLU A 112 -12.83 10.66 -4.62
C GLU A 112 -12.36 9.21 -4.57
N TYR A 113 -12.43 8.53 -3.43
CA TYR A 113 -12.00 7.13 -3.30
C TYR A 113 -12.87 6.16 -4.07
N LYS A 114 -14.17 6.44 -4.23
CA LYS A 114 -15.02 5.66 -5.15
C LYS A 114 -14.49 5.70 -6.57
N LYS A 115 -14.17 6.91 -7.05
CA LYS A 115 -13.65 7.10 -8.41
C LYS A 115 -12.31 6.42 -8.60
N LEU A 116 -11.40 6.59 -7.64
CA LEU A 116 -10.06 6.00 -7.68
C LEU A 116 -10.12 4.47 -7.64
N ALA A 117 -10.95 3.89 -6.77
CA ALA A 117 -11.15 2.44 -6.69
C ALA A 117 -11.72 1.87 -8.00
N ILE A 118 -12.65 2.55 -8.66
CA ILE A 118 -13.18 2.14 -9.97
C ILE A 118 -12.10 2.22 -11.06
N ILE A 119 -11.23 3.22 -11.01
CA ILE A 119 -10.11 3.33 -11.96
C ILE A 119 -9.15 2.15 -11.79
N ASP A 120 -8.79 1.79 -10.56
CA ASP A 120 -7.90 0.67 -10.29
C ASP A 120 -8.58 -0.67 -10.58
N TRP A 121 -9.88 -0.80 -10.29
CA TRP A 121 -10.67 -1.97 -10.66
C TRP A 121 -10.59 -2.29 -12.16
N LYS A 122 -10.65 -1.27 -13.01
CA LYS A 122 -10.57 -1.44 -14.48
C LYS A 122 -9.20 -1.91 -14.97
N LYS A 123 -8.17 -1.84 -14.15
CA LYS A 123 -6.84 -2.38 -14.47
C LYS A 123 -6.72 -3.87 -14.20
N LEU A 124 -7.66 -4.45 -13.42
CA LEU A 124 -7.66 -5.88 -13.11
C LEU A 124 -7.88 -6.70 -14.38
N PRO A 125 -7.11 -7.75 -14.62
CA PRO A 125 -7.37 -8.70 -15.71
C PRO A 125 -8.75 -9.36 -15.54
N GLU A 126 -9.48 -9.58 -16.63
CA GLU A 126 -10.80 -10.21 -16.61
C GLU A 126 -10.79 -11.62 -15.99
N ASN A 127 -9.66 -12.33 -16.06
CA ASN A 127 -9.49 -13.71 -15.59
C ASN A 127 -8.81 -13.82 -14.21
N SER A 128 -8.60 -12.75 -13.47
CA SER A 128 -8.02 -12.81 -12.12
C SER A 128 -9.06 -13.14 -11.04
N ALA A 129 -10.08 -13.91 -11.38
CA ALA A 129 -11.09 -14.40 -10.47
C ALA A 129 -11.24 -15.91 -10.64
N LEU A 130 -10.37 -16.68 -9.98
CA LEU A 130 -10.64 -18.08 -9.58
C LEU A 130 -9.73 -18.47 -8.44
#